data_4eb41ff21f0419375493de0d7aa89a99
#
_entry.id   4eb41ff21f0419375493de0d7aa89a99
#
_cell.length_a   1.000
_cell.length_b   1.000
_cell.length_c   1.000
_cell.angle_alpha   90.00
_cell.angle_beta   90.00
_cell.angle_gamma   90.00
#
_symmetry.space_group_name_H-M   'P 1'
#
loop_
_entity.id
_entity.type
_entity.pdbx_description
1 polymer ?
#
loop_
_entity_poly.entity_id
_entity_poly.type
_entity_poly.pdbx_seq_one_letter_code
_entity_poly.pdbx_strand_id
1 'polypeptide(L)'
;VKILFFALLALLSGCNGWTNPERAIFEKYHQRLANVLDVPPRELNEVSAITIPDKRALYQELPRLSLGLLESYQLRQCGLFNLIAEKNSQLGKVQDPFHDLDYQTTLLNTLNGCLTEYPLSEDERTTLTRLYEQKWQHLPVHLDNVLLTSETMRKQLTASSWLSAKSRNQTAHVSKTFHALNAMYETPKGVISRLPSFSFVQYQEEMEKSRLMGKVYFTLNSTSEWLDVTTKLLEENQERIVCGKNRDTTQFRYLKNVFQSIYVEEVQPYLAFVDSTYQQLNDGAVLIEQRMELHGESYGVIKAHEQFRTKTLEHVKFWQGLFKRCGVVVGNSPTP
;
A
#
# COMPACT_ATOMS: atom_id res chain seq x y z
N VAL A 1 6.90 50.59 -23.77
CA VAL A 1 7.00 49.25 -24.39
C VAL A 1 8.16 48.44 -23.79
N LYS A 2 9.38 49.01 -23.57
CA LYS A 2 10.55 48.28 -23.02
C LYS A 2 10.37 47.89 -21.55
N ILE A 3 9.63 48.62 -20.74
CA ILE A 3 9.36 48.31 -19.32
C ILE A 3 8.36 47.15 -19.17
N LEU A 4 7.37 47.02 -20.07
CA LEU A 4 6.42 45.92 -20.08
C LEU A 4 7.08 44.59 -20.46
N PHE A 5 8.12 44.59 -21.29
CA PHE A 5 8.84 43.39 -21.72
C PHE A 5 9.72 42.82 -20.59
N PHE A 6 10.25 43.68 -19.71
CA PHE A 6 11.03 43.23 -18.53
C PHE A 6 10.15 42.66 -17.42
N ALA A 7 8.91 43.19 -17.25
CA ALA A 7 7.96 42.63 -16.29
C ALA A 7 7.42 41.25 -16.71
N LEU A 8 7.32 40.97 -18.00
CA LEU A 8 6.88 39.67 -18.51
C LEU A 8 7.93 38.57 -18.37
N LEU A 9 9.24 38.91 -18.42
CA LEU A 9 10.33 37.96 -18.18
C LEU A 9 10.49 37.56 -16.72
N ALA A 10 10.10 38.44 -15.78
CA ALA A 10 10.17 38.15 -14.34
C ALA A 10 9.08 37.17 -13.85
N LEU A 11 7.99 36.98 -14.64
CA LEU A 11 6.93 36.03 -14.32
C LEU A 11 7.22 34.60 -14.77
N LEU A 12 8.28 34.37 -15.56
CA LEU A 12 8.67 33.06 -16.06
C LEU A 12 9.69 32.32 -15.16
N SER A 13 10.23 32.98 -14.15
CA SER A 13 11.17 32.38 -13.19
C SER A 13 10.51 31.72 -11.98
N GLY A 14 9.18 31.58 -11.94
CA GLY A 14 8.40 31.03 -10.84
C GLY A 14 8.08 29.55 -10.91
N CYS A 15 8.67 28.78 -11.83
CA CYS A 15 8.58 27.31 -11.82
C CYS A 15 9.68 26.71 -10.95
N ASN A 16 9.70 27.00 -9.66
CA ASN A 16 10.21 26.05 -8.68
C ASN A 16 9.23 24.90 -8.68
N GLY A 17 9.53 23.84 -9.43
CA GLY A 17 8.78 22.59 -9.42
C GLY A 17 8.50 22.23 -7.97
N TRP A 18 7.28 21.81 -7.70
CA TRP A 18 6.86 21.31 -6.39
C TRP A 18 7.73 20.13 -6.03
N THR A 19 8.89 20.41 -5.41
CA THR A 19 9.78 19.36 -4.92
C THR A 19 9.03 18.65 -3.81
N ASN A 20 8.82 17.35 -4.00
CA ASN A 20 8.23 16.52 -2.95
C ASN A 20 9.11 16.61 -1.69
N PRO A 21 8.57 17.04 -0.54
CA PRO A 21 9.37 17.27 0.66
C PRO A 21 10.06 16.01 1.17
N GLU A 22 9.45 14.85 1.02
CA GLU A 22 10.00 13.57 1.43
C GLU A 22 11.20 13.17 0.56
N ARG A 23 11.11 13.38 -0.75
CA ARG A 23 12.23 13.19 -1.68
C ARG A 23 13.38 14.19 -1.38
N ALA A 24 13.04 15.43 -1.10
CA ALA A 24 14.02 16.51 -0.85
C ALA A 24 14.95 16.19 0.33
N ILE A 25 14.51 15.42 1.33
CA ILE A 25 15.36 14.97 2.45
C ILE A 25 16.54 14.12 1.92
N PHE A 26 16.26 13.17 1.03
CA PHE A 26 17.27 12.28 0.44
C PHE A 26 18.20 13.03 -0.51
N GLU A 27 17.65 13.90 -1.36
CA GLU A 27 18.44 14.77 -2.25
C GLU A 27 19.42 15.63 -1.45
N LYS A 28 18.93 16.29 -0.41
CA LYS A 28 19.75 17.10 0.51
C LYS A 28 20.86 16.27 1.15
N TYR A 29 20.53 15.08 1.64
CA TYR A 29 21.49 14.18 2.28
C TYR A 29 22.60 13.78 1.30
N HIS A 30 22.23 13.25 0.14
CA HIS A 30 23.15 12.82 -0.91
C HIS A 30 24.06 13.96 -1.38
N GLN A 31 23.48 15.11 -1.71
CA GLN A 31 24.22 16.29 -2.18
C GLN A 31 25.21 16.81 -1.13
N ARG A 32 24.83 16.82 0.16
CA ARG A 32 25.72 17.27 1.23
C ARG A 32 26.91 16.34 1.41
N LEU A 33 26.71 15.03 1.31
CA LEU A 33 27.80 14.05 1.36
C LEU A 33 28.75 14.21 0.15
N ALA A 34 28.21 14.33 -1.06
CA ALA A 34 28.98 14.57 -2.26
C ALA A 34 29.87 15.85 -2.15
N ASN A 35 29.27 16.94 -1.65
CA ASN A 35 29.99 18.20 -1.44
C ASN A 35 31.13 18.06 -0.41
N VAL A 36 30.93 17.33 0.68
CA VAL A 36 31.97 17.12 1.70
C VAL A 36 33.09 16.25 1.16
N LEU A 37 32.78 15.30 0.30
CA LEU A 37 33.76 14.42 -0.36
C LEU A 37 34.46 15.08 -1.55
N ASP A 38 34.01 16.25 -1.98
CA ASP A 38 34.47 16.97 -3.17
C ASP A 38 34.39 16.09 -4.43
N VAL A 39 33.20 15.51 -4.63
CA VAL A 39 32.86 14.69 -5.79
C VAL A 39 31.49 15.07 -6.35
N PRO A 40 31.21 14.82 -7.64
CA PRO A 40 29.89 15.00 -8.17
C PRO A 40 28.90 14.03 -7.49
N PRO A 41 27.64 14.44 -7.27
CA PRO A 41 26.61 13.52 -6.82
C PRO A 41 26.40 12.43 -7.87
N ARG A 42 26.09 11.23 -7.43
CA ARG A 42 25.73 10.13 -8.34
C ARG A 42 24.30 10.33 -8.87
N GLU A 43 24.10 9.95 -10.11
CA GLU A 43 22.78 9.91 -10.69
C GLU A 43 21.98 8.74 -10.11
N LEU A 44 20.66 8.96 -9.94
CA LEU A 44 19.74 7.91 -9.55
C LEU A 44 19.18 7.22 -10.78
N ASN A 45 18.91 5.92 -10.65
CA ASN A 45 18.03 5.27 -11.58
C ASN A 45 16.59 5.74 -11.35
N GLU A 46 15.88 6.01 -12.43
CA GLU A 46 14.49 6.42 -12.31
C GLU A 46 13.63 5.25 -11.81
N VAL A 47 12.92 5.47 -10.70
CA VAL A 47 11.97 4.50 -10.18
C VAL A 47 10.72 4.55 -11.04
N SER A 48 10.46 3.47 -11.76
CA SER A 48 9.31 3.34 -12.63
C SER A 48 7.99 3.43 -11.88
N ALA A 49 6.97 3.93 -12.56
CA ALA A 49 5.61 3.91 -12.05
C ALA A 49 5.15 2.46 -11.81
N ILE A 50 4.38 2.25 -10.74
CA ILE A 50 3.81 0.94 -10.42
C ILE A 50 2.74 0.60 -11.46
N THR A 51 2.87 -0.55 -12.07
CA THR A 51 1.90 -1.09 -13.01
C THR A 51 1.36 -2.41 -12.49
N ILE A 52 0.08 -2.67 -12.78
CA ILE A 52 -0.57 -3.96 -12.54
C ILE A 52 -1.23 -4.41 -13.85
N PRO A 53 -1.46 -5.71 -14.05
CA PRO A 53 -2.07 -6.25 -15.26
C PRO A 53 -3.39 -5.56 -15.62
N ASP A 54 -3.78 -5.62 -16.89
CA ASP A 54 -5.03 -5.03 -17.34
C ASP A 54 -6.22 -5.65 -16.58
N LYS A 55 -7.23 -4.83 -16.28
CA LYS A 55 -8.44 -5.26 -15.59
C LYS A 55 -9.08 -6.48 -16.23
N ARG A 56 -9.10 -6.54 -17.58
CA ARG A 56 -9.73 -7.65 -18.31
C ARG A 56 -8.98 -8.98 -18.17
N ALA A 57 -7.67 -8.93 -17.93
CA ALA A 57 -6.87 -10.12 -17.71
C ALA A 57 -7.11 -10.75 -16.34
N LEU A 58 -7.53 -9.95 -15.36
CA LEU A 58 -7.77 -10.38 -13.98
C LEU A 58 -9.24 -10.63 -13.65
N TYR A 59 -10.18 -10.06 -14.43
CA TYR A 59 -11.60 -10.18 -14.17
C TYR A 59 -12.12 -11.59 -14.48
N GLN A 60 -12.85 -12.16 -13.53
CA GLN A 60 -13.51 -13.44 -13.69
C GLN A 60 -15.03 -13.26 -13.75
N GLU A 61 -15.66 -13.72 -14.85
CA GLU A 61 -17.09 -13.68 -15.00
C GLU A 61 -17.77 -14.78 -14.16
N LEU A 62 -18.85 -14.42 -13.50
CA LEU A 62 -19.66 -15.34 -12.72
C LEU A 62 -21.05 -15.50 -13.33
N PRO A 63 -21.61 -16.73 -13.36
CA PRO A 63 -22.97 -16.94 -13.79
C PRO A 63 -23.94 -16.24 -12.83
N ARG A 64 -24.99 -15.64 -13.38
CA ARG A 64 -26.04 -15.03 -12.58
C ARG A 64 -26.84 -16.12 -11.86
N LEU A 65 -26.78 -16.11 -10.55
CA LEU A 65 -27.61 -16.94 -9.68
C LEU A 65 -28.69 -16.06 -9.08
N SER A 66 -29.95 -16.33 -9.39
CA SER A 66 -31.09 -15.59 -8.85
C SER A 66 -32.22 -16.54 -8.52
N LEU A 67 -32.96 -16.25 -7.47
CA LEU A 67 -34.30 -16.79 -7.23
C LEU A 67 -35.34 -15.96 -7.99
N GLY A 68 -36.37 -16.60 -8.50
CA GLY A 68 -37.53 -15.91 -9.05
C GLY A 68 -38.19 -15.02 -7.98
N LEU A 69 -38.80 -13.91 -8.40
CA LEU A 69 -39.46 -12.99 -7.46
C LEU A 69 -40.64 -13.69 -6.71
N LEU A 70 -41.36 -14.59 -7.37
CA LEU A 70 -42.42 -15.37 -6.75
C LEU A 70 -41.88 -16.39 -5.74
N GLU A 71 -40.79 -17.07 -6.06
CA GLU A 71 -40.14 -18.01 -5.14
C GLU A 71 -39.57 -17.26 -3.92
N SER A 72 -38.97 -16.08 -4.14
CA SER A 72 -38.43 -15.25 -3.07
C SER A 72 -39.52 -14.65 -2.16
N TYR A 73 -40.74 -14.43 -2.67
CA TYR A 73 -41.85 -13.91 -1.88
C TYR A 73 -42.30 -14.87 -0.77
N GLN A 74 -42.20 -16.17 -0.99
CA GLN A 74 -42.47 -17.19 0.02
C GLN A 74 -41.48 -17.08 1.21
N LEU A 75 -40.30 -16.55 0.95
CA LEU A 75 -39.20 -16.36 1.92
C LEU A 75 -39.14 -14.96 2.53
N ARG A 76 -40.24 -14.19 2.43
CA ARG A 76 -40.33 -12.81 2.97
C ARG A 76 -40.11 -12.72 4.47
N GLN A 77 -40.45 -13.80 5.21
CA GLN A 77 -40.33 -13.83 6.67
C GLN A 77 -38.90 -13.74 7.16
N CYS A 78 -37.94 -14.28 6.43
CA CYS A 78 -36.50 -14.21 6.79
C CYS A 78 -35.75 -13.05 6.09
N GLY A 79 -36.48 -12.10 5.46
CA GLY A 79 -35.88 -10.90 4.86
C GLY A 79 -35.30 -11.09 3.46
N LEU A 80 -35.21 -12.32 2.94
CA LEU A 80 -34.57 -12.63 1.67
C LEU A 80 -35.28 -11.96 0.47
N PHE A 81 -36.62 -11.84 0.51
CA PHE A 81 -37.38 -11.18 -0.54
C PHE A 81 -36.97 -9.73 -0.75
N ASN A 82 -36.85 -8.94 0.32
CA ASN A 82 -36.49 -7.53 0.22
C ASN A 82 -35.10 -7.36 -0.37
N LEU A 83 -34.14 -8.18 0.06
CA LEU A 83 -32.78 -8.15 -0.43
C LEU A 83 -32.68 -8.48 -1.92
N ILE A 84 -33.42 -9.49 -2.40
CA ILE A 84 -33.49 -9.87 -3.82
C ILE A 84 -34.19 -8.78 -4.63
N ALA A 85 -35.28 -8.20 -4.12
CA ALA A 85 -36.01 -7.13 -4.80
C ALA A 85 -35.12 -5.87 -4.97
N GLU A 86 -34.36 -5.50 -3.96
CA GLU A 86 -33.39 -4.41 -4.02
C GLU A 86 -32.35 -4.64 -5.13
N LYS A 87 -31.71 -5.82 -5.16
CA LYS A 87 -30.73 -6.18 -6.20
C LYS A 87 -31.32 -6.17 -7.61
N ASN A 88 -32.59 -6.58 -7.76
CA ASN A 88 -33.28 -6.59 -9.05
C ASN A 88 -33.77 -5.20 -9.49
N SER A 89 -33.70 -4.19 -8.65
CA SER A 89 -33.99 -2.81 -9.01
C SER A 89 -33.03 -2.29 -10.07
N GLN A 90 -33.36 -1.17 -10.72
CA GLN A 90 -32.46 -0.56 -11.72
C GLN A 90 -31.13 -0.13 -11.09
N LEU A 91 -31.14 0.44 -9.89
CA LEU A 91 -29.96 0.84 -9.14
C LEU A 91 -29.13 -0.38 -8.72
N GLY A 92 -29.77 -1.46 -8.27
CA GLY A 92 -29.10 -2.69 -7.87
C GLY A 92 -28.35 -3.41 -9.01
N LYS A 93 -28.76 -3.19 -10.27
CA LYS A 93 -28.12 -3.82 -11.45
C LYS A 93 -26.84 -3.13 -11.91
N VAL A 94 -26.61 -1.88 -11.52
CA VAL A 94 -25.44 -1.05 -11.90
C VAL A 94 -24.52 -0.75 -10.72
N GLN A 95 -24.55 -1.57 -9.69
CA GLN A 95 -23.68 -1.42 -8.52
C GLN A 95 -22.21 -1.63 -8.90
N ASP A 96 -21.33 -0.81 -8.29
CA ASP A 96 -19.89 -1.04 -8.35
C ASP A 96 -19.49 -2.30 -7.54
N PRO A 97 -18.25 -2.81 -7.72
CA PRO A 97 -17.81 -4.04 -7.06
C PRO A 97 -17.89 -4.02 -5.53
N PHE A 98 -17.73 -2.86 -4.87
CA PHE A 98 -17.81 -2.75 -3.40
C PHE A 98 -19.26 -2.93 -2.93
N HIS A 99 -20.20 -2.28 -3.58
CA HIS A 99 -21.63 -2.47 -3.31
C HIS A 99 -22.08 -3.91 -3.62
N ASP A 100 -21.58 -4.50 -4.71
CA ASP A 100 -21.89 -5.89 -5.02
C ASP A 100 -21.33 -6.85 -3.94
N LEU A 101 -20.13 -6.62 -3.43
CA LEU A 101 -19.56 -7.44 -2.36
C LEU A 101 -20.39 -7.32 -1.07
N ASP A 102 -20.78 -6.11 -0.64
CA ASP A 102 -21.66 -5.91 0.52
C ASP A 102 -23.00 -6.63 0.33
N TYR A 103 -23.55 -6.61 -0.88
CA TYR A 103 -24.75 -7.39 -1.21
C TYR A 103 -24.51 -8.90 -1.10
N GLN A 104 -23.44 -9.45 -1.68
CA GLN A 104 -23.17 -10.89 -1.66
C GLN A 104 -22.93 -11.40 -0.23
N THR A 105 -22.23 -10.64 0.61
CA THR A 105 -22.00 -10.99 2.01
C THR A 105 -23.30 -10.94 2.83
N THR A 106 -24.11 -9.92 2.61
CA THR A 106 -25.44 -9.79 3.23
C THR A 106 -26.36 -10.93 2.79
N LEU A 107 -26.36 -11.28 1.50
CA LEU A 107 -27.14 -12.38 0.95
C LEU A 107 -26.77 -13.72 1.59
N LEU A 108 -25.47 -14.01 1.70
CA LEU A 108 -24.97 -15.23 2.33
C LEU A 108 -25.39 -15.33 3.81
N ASN A 109 -25.25 -14.23 4.56
CA ASN A 109 -25.66 -14.18 5.95
C ASN A 109 -27.19 -14.32 6.11
N THR A 110 -27.97 -13.73 5.22
CA THR A 110 -29.46 -13.85 5.21
C THR A 110 -29.89 -15.28 4.86
N LEU A 111 -29.26 -15.90 3.84
CA LEU A 111 -29.50 -17.31 3.48
C LEU A 111 -29.19 -18.24 4.65
N ASN A 112 -28.07 -18.01 5.36
CA ASN A 112 -27.73 -18.75 6.56
C ASN A 112 -28.83 -18.62 7.63
N GLY A 113 -29.28 -17.39 7.92
CA GLY A 113 -30.37 -17.14 8.87
C GLY A 113 -31.69 -17.83 8.46
N CYS A 114 -32.07 -17.76 7.16
CA CYS A 114 -33.22 -18.48 6.66
C CYS A 114 -33.14 -19.99 6.90
N LEU A 115 -31.98 -20.60 6.63
CA LEU A 115 -31.76 -22.04 6.76
C LEU A 115 -31.72 -22.53 8.22
N THR A 116 -31.32 -21.68 9.15
CA THR A 116 -31.06 -22.07 10.56
C THR A 116 -32.18 -21.65 11.52
N GLU A 117 -32.84 -20.52 11.26
CA GLU A 117 -33.70 -19.86 12.24
C GLU A 117 -35.20 -19.93 11.88
N TYR A 118 -35.53 -20.29 10.63
CA TYR A 118 -36.92 -20.26 10.14
C TYR A 118 -37.46 -21.66 9.78
N PRO A 119 -38.75 -21.91 10.01
CA PRO A 119 -39.39 -23.13 9.54
C PRO A 119 -39.52 -23.06 8.02
N LEU A 120 -38.94 -24.02 7.32
CA LEU A 120 -38.98 -24.15 5.87
C LEU A 120 -39.58 -25.49 5.48
N SER A 121 -40.35 -25.52 4.38
CA SER A 121 -40.71 -26.77 3.72
C SER A 121 -39.47 -27.47 3.16
N GLU A 122 -39.55 -28.74 2.84
CA GLU A 122 -38.42 -29.51 2.28
C GLU A 122 -37.92 -28.96 0.95
N ASP A 123 -38.86 -28.52 0.08
CA ASP A 123 -38.55 -27.91 -1.22
C ASP A 123 -37.82 -26.56 -1.05
N GLU A 124 -38.29 -25.72 -0.13
CA GLU A 124 -37.66 -24.44 0.18
C GLU A 124 -36.22 -24.66 0.75
N ARG A 125 -36.09 -25.59 1.69
CA ARG A 125 -34.78 -25.95 2.29
C ARG A 125 -33.80 -26.41 1.22
N THR A 126 -34.23 -27.33 0.35
CA THR A 126 -33.40 -27.85 -0.75
C THR A 126 -32.98 -26.74 -1.69
N THR A 127 -33.89 -25.85 -2.07
CA THR A 127 -33.60 -24.73 -2.97
C THR A 127 -32.65 -23.74 -2.35
N LEU A 128 -32.86 -23.35 -1.08
CA LEU A 128 -32.02 -22.40 -0.39
C LEU A 128 -30.62 -22.97 -0.09
N THR A 129 -30.51 -24.25 0.28
CA THR A 129 -29.24 -24.91 0.49
C THR A 129 -28.40 -24.88 -0.77
N ARG A 130 -28.99 -25.27 -1.93
CA ARG A 130 -28.29 -25.22 -3.22
C ARG A 130 -27.83 -23.78 -3.57
N LEU A 131 -28.68 -22.77 -3.38
CA LEU A 131 -28.34 -21.38 -3.63
C LEU A 131 -27.20 -20.90 -2.70
N TYR A 132 -27.28 -21.24 -1.41
CA TYR A 132 -26.25 -20.92 -0.42
C TYR A 132 -24.89 -21.51 -0.81
N GLU A 133 -24.86 -22.79 -1.14
CA GLU A 133 -23.62 -23.49 -1.55
C GLU A 133 -23.01 -22.87 -2.82
N GLN A 134 -23.84 -22.57 -3.83
CA GLN A 134 -23.38 -21.94 -5.06
C GLN A 134 -22.85 -20.52 -4.81
N LYS A 135 -23.55 -19.72 -4.01
CA LYS A 135 -23.12 -18.36 -3.66
C LYS A 135 -21.81 -18.39 -2.86
N TRP A 136 -21.68 -19.37 -1.98
CA TRP A 136 -20.44 -19.58 -1.22
C TRP A 136 -19.25 -19.96 -2.12
N GLN A 137 -19.48 -20.80 -3.13
CA GLN A 137 -18.45 -21.13 -4.13
C GLN A 137 -18.02 -19.92 -4.96
N HIS A 138 -18.94 -18.97 -5.19
CA HIS A 138 -18.67 -17.77 -5.96
C HIS A 138 -17.99 -16.66 -5.15
N LEU A 139 -18.06 -16.70 -3.82
CA LEU A 139 -17.53 -15.63 -2.95
C LEU A 139 -16.05 -15.30 -3.21
N PRO A 140 -15.13 -16.26 -3.35
CA PRO A 140 -13.71 -15.93 -3.65
C PRO A 140 -13.55 -15.15 -4.94
N VAL A 141 -14.35 -15.42 -5.97
CA VAL A 141 -14.30 -14.69 -7.24
C VAL A 141 -14.83 -13.26 -7.09
N HIS A 142 -15.90 -13.06 -6.30
CA HIS A 142 -16.36 -11.70 -5.97
C HIS A 142 -15.28 -10.91 -5.23
N LEU A 143 -14.59 -11.54 -4.27
CA LEU A 143 -13.49 -10.93 -3.53
C LEU A 143 -12.31 -10.58 -4.46
N ASP A 144 -11.91 -11.50 -5.36
CA ASP A 144 -10.86 -11.26 -6.35
C ASP A 144 -11.22 -10.11 -7.30
N ASN A 145 -12.44 -10.09 -7.81
CA ASN A 145 -12.90 -9.00 -8.68
C ASN A 145 -12.90 -7.64 -7.98
N VAL A 146 -13.24 -7.58 -6.68
CA VAL A 146 -13.09 -6.34 -5.89
C VAL A 146 -11.61 -5.99 -5.74
N LEU A 147 -10.78 -6.91 -5.27
CA LEU A 147 -9.39 -6.67 -4.91
C LEU A 147 -8.53 -6.31 -6.12
N LEU A 148 -8.71 -7.00 -7.25
CA LEU A 148 -7.81 -6.90 -8.40
C LEU A 148 -8.36 -6.02 -9.53
N THR A 149 -9.70 -5.88 -9.62
CA THR A 149 -10.31 -5.25 -10.81
C THR A 149 -11.16 -4.02 -10.51
N SER A 150 -11.53 -3.74 -9.25
CA SER A 150 -12.27 -2.52 -8.94
C SER A 150 -11.41 -1.28 -9.16
N GLU A 151 -12.03 -0.19 -9.60
CA GLU A 151 -11.33 1.07 -9.84
C GLU A 151 -10.67 1.61 -8.56
N THR A 152 -11.38 1.52 -7.44
CA THR A 152 -10.88 1.91 -6.12
C THR A 152 -9.60 1.17 -5.75
N MET A 153 -9.58 -0.16 -5.86
CA MET A 153 -8.41 -0.95 -5.53
C MET A 153 -7.28 -0.74 -6.54
N ARG A 154 -7.58 -0.60 -7.82
CA ARG A 154 -6.54 -0.27 -8.81
C ARG A 154 -5.88 1.07 -8.52
N LYS A 155 -6.64 2.10 -8.14
CA LYS A 155 -6.07 3.38 -7.67
C LYS A 155 -5.25 3.22 -6.39
N GLN A 156 -5.70 2.36 -5.48
CA GLN A 156 -4.99 2.05 -4.23
C GLN A 156 -3.62 1.40 -4.51
N LEU A 157 -3.52 0.53 -5.52
CA LEU A 157 -2.33 -0.26 -5.83
C LEU A 157 -1.32 0.46 -6.73
N THR A 158 -1.75 1.37 -7.62
CA THR A 158 -0.90 1.95 -8.68
C THR A 158 -0.42 3.38 -8.38
N ALA A 159 -0.64 3.91 -7.18
CA ALA A 159 -0.17 5.25 -6.85
C ALA A 159 1.36 5.31 -6.79
N SER A 160 1.96 6.08 -7.70
CA SER A 160 3.41 6.24 -7.83
C SER A 160 3.84 7.59 -7.28
N SER A 161 3.66 7.80 -5.98
CA SER A 161 4.05 9.01 -5.27
C SER A 161 4.56 8.68 -3.86
N TRP A 162 5.37 9.58 -3.32
CA TRP A 162 5.94 9.42 -1.99
C TRP A 162 4.87 9.37 -0.90
N LEU A 163 5.11 8.50 0.10
CA LEU A 163 4.29 8.38 1.29
C LEU A 163 4.52 9.59 2.20
N SER A 164 3.49 10.40 2.41
CA SER A 164 3.56 11.57 3.29
C SER A 164 3.18 11.22 4.73
N ALA A 165 3.82 11.86 5.70
CA ALA A 165 3.47 11.74 7.12
C ALA A 165 1.99 12.05 7.42
N LYS A 166 1.32 12.83 6.56
CA LYS A 166 -0.13 13.11 6.64
C LYS A 166 -0.98 11.85 6.45
N SER A 167 -0.44 10.80 5.85
CA SER A 167 -1.15 9.54 5.61
C SER A 167 -1.32 8.65 6.86
N ARG A 168 -0.74 9.01 8.01
CA ARG A 168 -0.81 8.19 9.25
C ARG A 168 -2.24 7.86 9.66
N ASN A 169 -3.13 8.83 9.59
CA ASN A 169 -4.53 8.65 10.02
C ASN A 169 -5.33 7.73 9.07
N GLN A 170 -4.85 7.53 7.86
CA GLN A 170 -5.51 6.70 6.84
C GLN A 170 -5.13 5.23 6.96
N THR A 171 -3.97 4.92 7.55
CA THR A 171 -3.43 3.55 7.61
C THR A 171 -4.38 2.58 8.32
N ALA A 172 -4.99 3.01 9.42
CA ALA A 172 -5.90 2.16 10.19
C ALA A 172 -7.16 1.74 9.39
N HIS A 173 -7.73 2.64 8.59
CA HIS A 173 -8.90 2.34 7.75
C HIS A 173 -8.55 1.38 6.61
N VAL A 174 -7.42 1.63 5.95
CA VAL A 174 -6.93 0.76 4.87
C VAL A 174 -6.58 -0.64 5.40
N SER A 175 -5.85 -0.71 6.51
CA SER A 175 -5.52 -1.98 7.18
C SER A 175 -6.77 -2.76 7.57
N LYS A 176 -7.78 -2.09 8.16
CA LYS A 176 -9.05 -2.72 8.55
C LYS A 176 -9.79 -3.30 7.34
N THR A 177 -9.77 -2.63 6.19
CA THR A 177 -10.39 -3.13 4.96
C THR A 177 -9.68 -4.39 4.45
N PHE A 178 -8.35 -4.40 4.41
CA PHE A 178 -7.59 -5.59 4.02
C PHE A 178 -7.78 -6.74 5.00
N HIS A 179 -7.80 -6.46 6.29
CA HIS A 179 -8.08 -7.48 7.32
C HIS A 179 -9.46 -8.10 7.15
N ALA A 180 -10.50 -7.28 6.85
CA ALA A 180 -11.85 -7.79 6.59
C ALA A 180 -11.91 -8.65 5.31
N LEU A 181 -11.21 -8.24 4.23
CA LEU A 181 -11.10 -9.05 3.01
C LEU A 181 -10.42 -10.40 3.33
N ASN A 182 -9.30 -10.37 4.03
CA ASN A 182 -8.58 -11.59 4.41
C ASN A 182 -9.45 -12.54 5.24
N ALA A 183 -10.15 -12.02 6.25
CA ALA A 183 -11.05 -12.80 7.08
C ALA A 183 -12.16 -13.49 6.28
N MET A 184 -12.63 -12.87 5.18
CA MET A 184 -13.61 -13.49 4.29
C MET A 184 -13.02 -14.63 3.46
N TYR A 185 -11.77 -14.51 3.00
CA TYR A 185 -11.09 -15.62 2.31
C TYR A 185 -10.79 -16.80 3.26
N GLU A 186 -10.48 -16.51 4.51
CA GLU A 186 -10.15 -17.51 5.52
C GLU A 186 -11.39 -18.24 6.09
N THR A 187 -12.61 -17.71 5.86
CA THR A 187 -13.83 -18.33 6.37
C THR A 187 -14.03 -19.72 5.75
N PRO A 188 -14.19 -20.78 6.56
CA PRO A 188 -14.26 -22.15 6.06
C PRO A 188 -15.45 -22.38 5.11
N LYS A 189 -15.20 -23.02 3.98
CA LYS A 189 -16.23 -23.42 3.03
C LYS A 189 -17.03 -24.62 3.56
N GLY A 190 -18.34 -24.66 3.25
CA GLY A 190 -19.18 -25.81 3.52
C GLY A 190 -19.70 -25.96 4.93
N VAL A 191 -19.34 -25.07 5.83
CA VAL A 191 -19.97 -24.95 7.16
C VAL A 191 -21.00 -23.84 7.07
N ILE A 192 -22.18 -24.02 7.67
CA ILE A 192 -23.16 -22.95 7.80
C ILE A 192 -22.59 -21.97 8.84
N SER A 193 -21.82 -21.02 8.37
CA SER A 193 -21.16 -19.99 9.17
C SER A 193 -21.51 -18.60 8.67
N ARG A 194 -21.54 -17.65 9.60
CA ARG A 194 -21.76 -16.24 9.25
C ARG A 194 -20.44 -15.61 8.83
N LEU A 195 -20.48 -14.91 7.70
CA LEU A 195 -19.37 -14.03 7.31
C LEU A 195 -19.27 -12.86 8.30
N PRO A 196 -18.05 -12.32 8.49
CA PRO A 196 -17.86 -11.12 9.28
C PRO A 196 -18.78 -9.99 8.82
N SER A 197 -19.43 -9.32 9.75
CA SER A 197 -20.23 -8.13 9.44
C SER A 197 -19.30 -6.96 9.18
N PHE A 198 -19.13 -6.60 7.92
CA PHE A 198 -18.31 -5.48 7.48
C PHE A 198 -18.94 -4.83 6.26
N SER A 199 -19.07 -3.51 6.24
CA SER A 199 -19.52 -2.77 5.06
C SER A 199 -18.32 -2.19 4.34
N PHE A 200 -17.98 -2.75 3.19
CA PHE A 200 -16.88 -2.27 2.36
C PHE A 200 -17.16 -0.90 1.74
N VAL A 201 -18.40 -0.60 1.45
CA VAL A 201 -18.83 0.69 0.89
C VAL A 201 -18.46 1.86 1.81
N GLN A 202 -18.57 1.68 3.13
CA GLN A 202 -18.21 2.74 4.10
C GLN A 202 -16.74 3.13 4.03
N TYR A 203 -15.86 2.24 3.59
CA TYR A 203 -14.42 2.47 3.49
C TYR A 203 -13.94 2.75 2.06
N GLN A 204 -14.81 2.63 1.07
CA GLN A 204 -14.46 2.76 -0.35
C GLN A 204 -13.84 4.12 -0.67
N GLU A 205 -14.44 5.21 -0.20
CA GLU A 205 -13.95 6.58 -0.45
C GLU A 205 -12.56 6.79 0.14
N GLU A 206 -12.32 6.29 1.36
CA GLU A 206 -11.01 6.38 2.02
C GLU A 206 -9.96 5.53 1.29
N MET A 207 -10.32 4.32 0.87
CA MET A 207 -9.46 3.46 0.05
C MET A 207 -9.05 4.17 -1.25
N GLU A 208 -10.00 4.82 -1.93
CA GLU A 208 -9.73 5.51 -3.20
C GLU A 208 -8.84 6.76 -3.02
N LYS A 209 -9.09 7.56 -1.97
CA LYS A 209 -8.36 8.79 -1.70
C LYS A 209 -6.96 8.54 -1.13
N SER A 210 -6.81 7.57 -0.25
CA SER A 210 -5.55 7.32 0.45
C SER A 210 -4.46 6.82 -0.50
N ARG A 211 -4.80 5.87 -1.38
CA ARG A 211 -3.86 5.23 -2.31
C ARG A 211 -2.60 4.69 -1.62
N LEU A 212 -2.77 4.19 -0.41
CA LEU A 212 -1.68 4.03 0.54
C LEU A 212 -0.73 2.89 0.17
N MET A 213 -1.26 1.76 -0.32
CA MET A 213 -0.44 0.60 -0.70
C MET A 213 0.53 0.95 -1.84
N GLY A 214 0.04 1.62 -2.89
CA GLY A 214 0.87 2.07 -3.99
C GLY A 214 1.90 3.11 -3.55
N LYS A 215 1.51 4.06 -2.68
CA LYS A 215 2.46 5.04 -2.11
C LYS A 215 3.56 4.36 -1.29
N VAL A 216 3.21 3.38 -0.46
CA VAL A 216 4.18 2.60 0.30
C VAL A 216 5.12 1.88 -0.65
N TYR A 217 4.59 1.15 -1.63
CA TYR A 217 5.40 0.41 -2.60
C TYR A 217 6.35 1.34 -3.37
N PHE A 218 5.86 2.46 -3.91
CA PHE A 218 6.68 3.44 -4.62
C PHE A 218 7.78 4.02 -3.71
N THR A 219 7.44 4.33 -2.45
CA THR A 219 8.39 4.90 -1.49
C THR A 219 9.46 3.91 -1.08
N LEU A 220 9.12 2.62 -0.89
CA LEU A 220 10.08 1.56 -0.60
C LEU A 220 11.14 1.45 -1.70
N ASN A 221 10.73 1.45 -2.96
CA ASN A 221 11.66 1.42 -4.10
C ASN A 221 12.50 2.71 -4.19
N SER A 222 11.86 3.87 -4.04
CA SER A 222 12.54 5.16 -4.15
C SER A 222 13.58 5.36 -3.04
N THR A 223 13.24 5.01 -1.79
CA THR A 223 14.19 5.11 -0.67
C THR A 223 15.31 4.09 -0.76
N SER A 224 15.04 2.89 -1.28
CA SER A 224 16.06 1.88 -1.54
C SER A 224 17.09 2.38 -2.55
N GLU A 225 16.65 3.01 -3.64
CA GLU A 225 17.52 3.58 -4.65
C GLU A 225 18.37 4.73 -4.07
N TRP A 226 17.77 5.65 -3.32
CA TRP A 226 18.51 6.72 -2.66
C TRP A 226 19.59 6.21 -1.70
N LEU A 227 19.27 5.20 -0.90
CA LEU A 227 20.22 4.59 0.05
C LEU A 227 21.33 3.86 -0.69
N ASP A 228 21.02 3.12 -1.75
CA ASP A 228 21.99 2.38 -2.56
C ASP A 228 22.99 3.34 -3.21
N VAL A 229 22.50 4.36 -3.91
CA VAL A 229 23.35 5.36 -4.59
C VAL A 229 24.20 6.13 -3.60
N THR A 230 23.65 6.49 -2.44
CA THR A 230 24.37 7.22 -1.41
C THR A 230 25.42 6.35 -0.72
N THR A 231 25.12 5.08 -0.47
CA THR A 231 26.07 4.13 0.12
C THR A 231 27.24 3.88 -0.83
N LYS A 232 26.98 3.66 -2.11
CA LYS A 232 28.02 3.51 -3.14
C LYS A 232 28.91 4.74 -3.26
N LEU A 233 28.33 5.95 -3.21
CA LEU A 233 29.12 7.19 -3.18
C LEU A 233 30.11 7.20 -2.01
N LEU A 234 29.67 6.80 -0.84
CA LEU A 234 30.49 6.75 0.37
C LEU A 234 31.56 5.65 0.30
N GLU A 235 31.21 4.46 -0.17
CA GLU A 235 32.11 3.31 -0.30
C GLU A 235 33.24 3.57 -1.27
N GLU A 236 32.96 4.14 -2.43
CA GLU A 236 33.98 4.48 -3.45
C GLU A 236 34.95 5.55 -2.98
N ASN A 237 34.57 6.38 -2.03
CA ASN A 237 35.39 7.46 -1.52
C ASN A 237 35.93 7.20 -0.09
N GLN A 238 35.70 6.03 0.49
CA GLN A 238 36.02 5.74 1.88
C GLN A 238 37.55 5.84 2.20
N GLU A 239 38.42 5.50 1.24
CA GLU A 239 39.86 5.58 1.41
C GLU A 239 40.37 7.02 1.48
N ARG A 240 39.63 7.98 0.93
CA ARG A 240 39.95 9.41 0.97
C ARG A 240 39.58 10.05 2.32
N ILE A 241 38.72 9.39 3.12
CA ILE A 241 38.30 9.90 4.42
C ILE A 241 39.39 9.66 5.45
N VAL A 242 40.14 10.71 5.75
CA VAL A 242 41.24 10.67 6.71
C VAL A 242 40.70 10.85 8.13
N CYS A 243 41.07 9.96 9.05
CA CYS A 243 40.80 10.08 10.48
C CYS A 243 41.93 9.45 11.31
N GLY A 244 42.10 9.89 12.57
CA GLY A 244 43.10 9.40 13.49
C GLY A 244 43.91 10.52 14.17
N LYS A 245 44.73 10.15 15.16
CA LYS A 245 45.56 11.12 15.90
C LYS A 245 46.59 11.77 14.96
N ASN A 246 46.77 13.08 15.12
CA ASN A 246 47.74 13.91 14.36
C ASN A 246 47.48 13.96 12.84
N ARG A 247 46.26 13.76 12.39
CA ARG A 247 45.83 13.92 10.99
C ARG A 247 44.76 14.99 10.87
N ASP A 248 44.62 15.58 9.67
CA ASP A 248 43.49 16.46 9.38
C ASP A 248 42.20 15.65 9.29
N THR A 249 41.37 15.77 10.30
CA THR A 249 40.08 15.10 10.41
C THR A 249 38.91 16.00 10.02
N THR A 250 39.15 17.14 9.40
CA THR A 250 38.14 18.14 9.07
C THR A 250 37.03 17.56 8.17
N GLN A 251 37.43 16.83 7.13
CA GLN A 251 36.46 16.16 6.24
C GLN A 251 35.60 15.14 7.00
N PHE A 252 36.20 14.27 7.82
CA PHE A 252 35.48 13.31 8.64
C PHE A 252 34.53 14.00 9.63
N ARG A 253 34.92 15.11 10.24
CA ARG A 253 34.07 15.90 11.13
C ARG A 253 32.82 16.44 10.38
N TYR A 254 33.00 16.94 9.16
CA TYR A 254 31.89 17.39 8.34
C TYR A 254 30.96 16.22 7.91
N LEU A 255 31.49 15.08 7.52
CA LEU A 255 30.71 13.87 7.23
C LEU A 255 29.88 13.43 8.44
N LYS A 256 30.50 13.41 9.65
CA LYS A 256 29.81 13.10 10.90
C LYS A 256 28.66 14.10 11.18
N ASN A 257 28.87 15.39 10.93
CA ASN A 257 27.85 16.40 11.11
C ASN A 257 26.68 16.19 10.13
N VAL A 258 26.96 15.88 8.85
CA VAL A 258 25.92 15.57 7.85
C VAL A 258 25.14 14.31 8.26
N PHE A 259 25.86 13.27 8.70
CA PHE A 259 25.21 12.06 9.23
C PHE A 259 24.28 12.39 10.39
N GLN A 260 24.74 13.15 11.38
CA GLN A 260 23.95 13.46 12.56
C GLN A 260 22.74 14.36 12.22
N SER A 261 22.97 15.48 11.52
CA SER A 261 21.95 16.49 11.30
C SER A 261 20.95 16.17 10.18
N ILE A 262 21.28 15.24 9.27
CA ILE A 262 20.37 14.91 8.17
C ILE A 262 19.94 13.43 8.25
N TYR A 263 20.91 12.48 8.33
CA TYR A 263 20.52 11.07 8.37
C TYR A 263 19.76 10.72 9.66
N VAL A 264 20.34 11.03 10.83
CA VAL A 264 19.72 10.66 12.12
C VAL A 264 18.47 11.49 12.41
N GLU A 265 18.46 12.78 12.07
CA GLU A 265 17.34 13.67 12.42
C GLU A 265 16.21 13.69 11.39
N GLU A 266 16.48 13.44 10.10
CA GLU A 266 15.49 13.55 9.04
C GLU A 266 15.26 12.22 8.30
N VAL A 267 16.32 11.56 7.78
CA VAL A 267 16.20 10.35 6.96
C VAL A 267 15.74 9.15 7.79
N GLN A 268 16.42 8.85 8.88
CA GLN A 268 16.12 7.68 9.71
C GLN A 268 14.70 7.69 10.28
N PRO A 269 14.15 8.81 10.81
CA PRO A 269 12.75 8.86 11.25
C PRO A 269 11.77 8.64 10.11
N TYR A 270 12.08 9.11 8.91
CA TYR A 270 11.24 8.86 7.74
C TYR A 270 11.27 7.39 7.31
N LEU A 271 12.45 6.76 7.27
CA LEU A 271 12.58 5.33 6.99
C LEU A 271 11.79 4.48 8.02
N ALA A 272 11.87 4.82 9.30
CA ALA A 272 11.10 4.17 10.36
C ALA A 272 9.57 4.34 10.15
N PHE A 273 9.13 5.50 9.70
CA PHE A 273 7.73 5.76 9.37
C PHE A 273 7.27 4.89 8.18
N VAL A 274 8.07 4.77 7.13
CA VAL A 274 7.77 3.94 5.95
C VAL A 274 7.67 2.47 6.35
N ASP A 275 8.65 1.95 7.10
CA ASP A 275 8.66 0.56 7.61
C ASP A 275 7.42 0.28 8.47
N SER A 276 7.14 1.16 9.44
CA SER A 276 5.96 1.02 10.31
C SER A 276 4.63 1.04 9.53
N THR A 277 4.53 1.86 8.49
CA THR A 277 3.33 1.91 7.65
C THR A 277 3.17 0.62 6.85
N TYR A 278 4.26 0.09 6.27
CA TYR A 278 4.24 -1.21 5.60
C TYR A 278 3.81 -2.32 6.55
N GLN A 279 4.37 -2.39 7.77
CA GLN A 279 4.03 -3.42 8.75
C GLN A 279 2.52 -3.42 9.10
N GLN A 280 1.91 -2.24 9.19
CA GLN A 280 0.47 -2.12 9.43
C GLN A 280 -0.38 -2.57 8.22
N LEU A 281 0.19 -2.60 7.02
CA LEU A 281 -0.46 -3.02 5.79
C LEU A 281 -0.03 -4.42 5.33
N ASN A 282 0.81 -5.12 6.11
CA ASN A 282 1.40 -6.38 5.71
C ASN A 282 0.38 -7.45 5.33
N ASP A 283 -0.72 -7.58 6.07
CA ASP A 283 -1.79 -8.54 5.75
C ASP A 283 -2.38 -8.26 4.36
N GLY A 284 -2.56 -6.97 4.02
CA GLY A 284 -2.99 -6.55 2.69
C GLY A 284 -1.94 -6.83 1.62
N ALA A 285 -0.66 -6.62 1.92
CA ALA A 285 0.44 -6.90 1.01
C ALA A 285 0.52 -8.40 0.68
N VAL A 286 0.45 -9.25 1.70
CA VAL A 286 0.44 -10.73 1.54
C VAL A 286 -0.79 -11.19 0.76
N LEU A 287 -1.97 -10.67 1.09
CA LEU A 287 -3.21 -10.99 0.39
C LEU A 287 -3.11 -10.65 -1.11
N ILE A 288 -2.68 -9.43 -1.45
CA ILE A 288 -2.55 -8.99 -2.84
C ILE A 288 -1.57 -9.89 -3.60
N GLU A 289 -0.40 -10.17 -3.03
CA GLU A 289 0.61 -11.02 -3.67
C GLU A 289 0.07 -12.42 -3.94
N GLN A 290 -0.53 -13.07 -2.94
CA GLN A 290 -1.12 -14.40 -3.08
C GLN A 290 -2.23 -14.45 -4.15
N ARG A 291 -3.08 -13.39 -4.22
CA ARG A 291 -4.15 -13.35 -5.23
C ARG A 291 -3.60 -13.07 -6.63
N MET A 292 -2.58 -12.23 -6.77
CA MET A 292 -1.89 -12.00 -8.05
C MET A 292 -1.18 -13.27 -8.55
N GLU A 293 -0.50 -14.01 -7.68
CA GLU A 293 0.18 -15.27 -8.02
C GLU A 293 -0.77 -16.32 -8.60
N LEU A 294 -2.01 -16.38 -8.15
CA LEU A 294 -3.03 -17.29 -8.72
C LEU A 294 -3.37 -16.96 -10.19
N HIS A 295 -3.07 -15.74 -10.64
CA HIS A 295 -3.19 -15.30 -12.03
C HIS A 295 -1.86 -15.35 -12.79
N GLY A 296 -0.79 -15.91 -12.19
CA GLY A 296 0.55 -15.92 -12.77
C GLY A 296 1.27 -14.59 -12.77
N GLU A 297 0.83 -13.65 -11.93
CA GLU A 297 1.33 -12.29 -11.82
C GLU A 297 1.96 -12.06 -10.45
N SER A 298 2.70 -10.95 -10.28
CA SER A 298 3.26 -10.52 -8.99
C SER A 298 3.04 -9.03 -8.82
N TYR A 299 2.69 -8.62 -7.60
CA TYR A 299 2.63 -7.20 -7.26
C TYR A 299 4.01 -6.67 -6.84
N GLY A 300 4.79 -7.45 -6.12
CA GLY A 300 6.19 -7.20 -5.79
C GLY A 300 6.43 -6.29 -4.58
N VAL A 301 5.42 -5.90 -3.81
CA VAL A 301 5.58 -5.00 -2.65
C VAL A 301 6.35 -5.65 -1.50
N ILE A 302 6.20 -6.97 -1.31
CA ILE A 302 6.94 -7.73 -0.28
C ILE A 302 8.44 -7.68 -0.59
N LYS A 303 8.81 -7.98 -1.84
CA LYS A 303 10.19 -7.91 -2.31
C LYS A 303 10.79 -6.50 -2.18
N ALA A 304 9.99 -5.47 -2.50
CA ALA A 304 10.42 -4.08 -2.32
C ALA A 304 10.72 -3.74 -0.85
N HIS A 305 9.94 -4.25 0.09
CA HIS A 305 10.18 -4.07 1.51
C HIS A 305 11.46 -4.80 1.97
N GLU A 306 11.70 -6.01 1.51
CA GLU A 306 12.95 -6.74 1.80
C GLU A 306 14.18 -5.99 1.28
N GLN A 307 14.11 -5.46 0.05
CA GLN A 307 15.17 -4.64 -0.52
C GLN A 307 15.39 -3.35 0.28
N PHE A 308 14.32 -2.67 0.67
CA PHE A 308 14.37 -1.49 1.51
C PHE A 308 15.11 -1.75 2.84
N ARG A 309 14.78 -2.84 3.53
CA ARG A 309 15.48 -3.22 4.77
C ARG A 309 16.95 -3.55 4.53
N THR A 310 17.24 -4.25 3.44
CA THR A 310 18.61 -4.59 3.05
C THR A 310 19.43 -3.32 2.80
N LYS A 311 18.91 -2.39 1.98
CA LYS A 311 19.62 -1.13 1.68
C LYS A 311 19.77 -0.22 2.90
N THR A 312 18.77 -0.19 3.77
CA THR A 312 18.88 0.51 5.06
C THR A 312 19.99 -0.08 5.93
N LEU A 313 20.07 -1.40 6.02
CA LEU A 313 21.10 -2.08 6.81
C LEU A 313 22.50 -1.90 6.22
N GLU A 314 22.67 -1.97 4.90
CA GLU A 314 23.94 -1.72 4.21
C GLU A 314 24.46 -0.31 4.51
N HIS A 315 23.57 0.69 4.40
CA HIS A 315 23.91 2.07 4.71
C HIS A 315 24.35 2.26 6.17
N VAL A 316 23.63 1.70 7.12
CA VAL A 316 23.97 1.74 8.55
C VAL A 316 25.31 1.04 8.82
N LYS A 317 25.55 -0.13 8.22
CA LYS A 317 26.81 -0.87 8.36
C LYS A 317 28.01 -0.07 7.85
N PHE A 318 27.87 0.64 6.73
CA PHE A 318 28.92 1.53 6.24
C PHE A 318 29.31 2.56 7.32
N TRP A 319 28.32 3.28 7.88
CA TRP A 319 28.59 4.29 8.91
C TRP A 319 29.19 3.70 10.19
N GLN A 320 28.71 2.54 10.63
CA GLN A 320 29.28 1.83 11.78
C GLN A 320 30.75 1.45 11.52
N GLY A 321 31.07 0.95 10.33
CA GLY A 321 32.45 0.64 9.92
C GLY A 321 33.34 1.87 9.91
N LEU A 322 32.87 2.98 9.32
CA LEU A 322 33.60 4.25 9.27
C LEU A 322 33.87 4.81 10.69
N PHE A 323 32.83 4.83 11.54
CA PHE A 323 32.95 5.31 12.91
C PHE A 323 33.91 4.45 13.74
N LYS A 324 33.85 3.13 13.62
CA LYS A 324 34.80 2.20 14.27
C LYS A 324 36.21 2.45 13.80
N ARG A 325 36.45 2.60 12.49
CA ARG A 325 37.78 2.94 11.92
C ARG A 325 38.33 4.26 12.44
N CYS A 326 37.45 5.25 12.63
CA CYS A 326 37.81 6.59 13.10
C CYS A 326 37.76 6.75 14.63
N GLY A 327 37.55 5.68 15.40
CA GLY A 327 37.58 5.70 16.87
C GLY A 327 36.36 6.44 17.51
N VAL A 328 35.25 6.54 16.81
CA VAL A 328 33.99 7.11 17.35
C VAL A 328 33.16 6.01 17.95
N VAL A 329 32.82 6.12 19.22
CA VAL A 329 31.86 5.22 19.90
C VAL A 329 30.45 5.69 19.57
N VAL A 330 29.70 4.85 18.87
CA VAL A 330 28.27 5.10 18.58
C VAL A 330 27.48 4.70 19.82
N GLY A 331 26.78 5.63 20.44
CA GLY A 331 25.86 5.33 21.56
C GLY A 331 26.06 6.14 22.85
N ASN A 332 27.11 6.95 22.97
CA ASN A 332 27.23 7.91 24.06
C ASN A 332 26.83 9.32 23.57
N SER A 333 25.53 9.63 23.62
CA SER A 333 25.14 11.04 23.75
C SER A 333 25.68 11.50 25.11
N PRO A 334 26.39 12.62 25.20
CA PRO A 334 26.64 13.22 26.50
C PRO A 334 25.28 13.57 27.10
N THR A 335 24.95 12.95 28.22
CA THR A 335 23.87 13.41 29.11
C THR A 335 24.14 14.89 29.42
N PRO A 336 23.10 15.75 29.35
CA PRO A 336 23.21 17.17 29.65
C PRO A 336 23.68 17.46 31.07
#